data_c5c245ec9d6d37b271d64038ddca4d35
#
_entry.id   c5c245ec9d6d37b271d64038ddca4d35
#
_cell.length_a   1.000
_cell.length_b   1.000
_cell.length_c   1.000
_cell.angle_alpha   90.00
_cell.angle_beta   90.00
_cell.angle_gamma   90.00
#
_symmetry.space_group_name_H-M   'P 1'
#
loop_
_entity.id
_entity.type
_entity.pdbx_description
1 polymer ?
#
loop_
_entity_poly.entity_id
_entity_poly.type
_entity_poly.pdbx_seq_one_letter_code
_entity_poly.pdbx_strand_id
1 'polypeptide(L)'
;MAHSGAAAGGELEEKLDLSTEVDVKIEQAKTLADSGALKEALALLTALEKRCRVGNDTTSLVKVCQAAVQHCKDCGDFESLLSILDIFSTRRSQKSAAVRAMVLLAMPWVVEDNAPVTTSDLSVENRDKLVVALRDITNGKLFLEAERARLTRALATIKVCHMYILFYVTFACTSWTSFKLKLTQYTSL
;
A
#
# COMPACT_ATOMS: atom_id res chain seq x y z
N MET A 1 30.25 -16.83 -53.41
CA MET A 1 29.32 -17.29 -52.34
C MET A 1 29.00 -16.11 -51.46
N ALA A 2 27.84 -15.50 -51.64
CA ALA A 2 27.37 -14.36 -50.92
C ALA A 2 26.58 -14.82 -49.71
N HIS A 3 27.03 -14.52 -48.49
CA HIS A 3 26.23 -14.71 -47.28
C HIS A 3 25.32 -13.47 -47.06
N SER A 4 24.06 -13.69 -47.36
CA SER A 4 22.99 -12.76 -46.99
C SER A 4 22.78 -12.84 -45.49
N GLY A 5 23.18 -11.80 -44.75
CA GLY A 5 22.83 -11.59 -43.35
C GLY A 5 21.40 -11.08 -43.25
N ALA A 6 20.49 -11.92 -42.76
CA ALA A 6 19.14 -11.51 -42.41
C ALA A 6 19.23 -10.59 -41.19
N ALA A 7 18.89 -9.32 -41.38
CA ALA A 7 18.63 -8.40 -40.31
C ALA A 7 17.35 -8.81 -39.57
N ALA A 8 17.48 -9.25 -38.33
CA ALA A 8 16.34 -9.42 -37.43
C ALA A 8 15.73 -8.03 -37.15
N GLY A 9 14.62 -7.74 -37.83
CA GLY A 9 13.78 -6.59 -37.53
C GLY A 9 13.16 -6.81 -36.16
N GLY A 10 13.72 -6.13 -35.13
CA GLY A 10 12.99 -5.96 -33.89
C GLY A 10 11.75 -5.13 -34.18
N GLU A 11 10.56 -5.72 -34.07
CA GLU A 11 9.30 -4.98 -34.01
C GLU A 11 9.42 -3.99 -32.86
N LEU A 12 9.53 -2.72 -33.21
CA LEU A 12 9.32 -1.61 -32.28
C LEU A 12 7.87 -1.73 -31.83
N GLU A 13 7.63 -2.28 -30.64
CA GLU A 13 6.31 -2.22 -29.99
C GLU A 13 5.84 -0.77 -30.02
N GLU A 14 4.83 -0.47 -30.81
CA GLU A 14 4.23 0.85 -30.95
C GLU A 14 3.71 1.29 -29.59
N LYS A 15 4.38 2.23 -28.97
CA LYS A 15 4.01 2.79 -27.67
C LYS A 15 2.80 3.69 -27.87
N LEU A 16 1.64 3.23 -27.43
CA LEU A 16 0.41 4.02 -27.49
C LEU A 16 0.48 5.13 -26.45
N ASP A 17 0.48 6.38 -26.87
CA ASP A 17 0.41 7.54 -25.96
C ASP A 17 -1.04 7.75 -25.52
N LEU A 18 -1.33 7.42 -24.26
CA LEU A 18 -2.65 7.58 -23.65
C LEU A 18 -2.70 8.79 -22.69
N SER A 19 -1.67 9.62 -22.62
CA SER A 19 -1.50 10.62 -21.55
C SER A 19 -2.69 11.58 -21.45
N THR A 20 -3.17 12.13 -22.58
CA THR A 20 -4.30 13.07 -22.58
C THR A 20 -5.62 12.45 -22.15
N GLU A 21 -5.90 11.23 -22.61
CA GLU A 21 -7.11 10.49 -22.18
C GLU A 21 -7.04 10.12 -20.71
N VAL A 22 -5.87 9.73 -20.23
CA VAL A 22 -5.64 9.36 -18.84
C VAL A 22 -5.87 10.54 -17.89
N ASP A 23 -5.33 11.71 -18.20
CA ASP A 23 -5.48 12.90 -17.36
C ASP A 23 -6.96 13.29 -17.23
N VAL A 24 -7.74 13.27 -18.33
CA VAL A 24 -9.19 13.54 -18.33
C VAL A 24 -9.95 12.50 -17.48
N LYS A 25 -9.60 11.23 -17.62
CA LYS A 25 -10.28 10.15 -16.89
C LYS A 25 -9.93 10.11 -15.40
N ILE A 26 -8.74 10.51 -15.01
CA ILE A 26 -8.36 10.68 -13.61
C ILE A 26 -9.22 11.78 -12.95
N GLU A 27 -9.42 12.92 -13.63
CA GLU A 27 -10.30 13.98 -13.12
C GLU A 27 -11.78 13.52 -13.02
N GLN A 28 -12.24 12.72 -13.99
CA GLN A 28 -13.58 12.11 -13.92
C GLN A 28 -13.69 11.15 -12.72
N ALA A 29 -12.67 10.32 -12.50
CA ALA A 29 -12.63 9.41 -11.36
C ALA A 29 -12.60 10.17 -10.02
N LYS A 30 -11.88 11.29 -9.96
CA LYS A 30 -11.85 12.15 -8.79
C LYS A 30 -13.22 12.73 -8.48
N THR A 31 -13.92 13.28 -9.48
CA THR A 31 -15.29 13.81 -9.28
C THR A 31 -16.29 12.74 -8.82
N LEU A 32 -16.15 11.51 -9.33
CA LEU A 32 -16.93 10.36 -8.86
C LEU A 32 -16.60 10.00 -7.42
N ALA A 33 -15.33 9.95 -7.05
CA ALA A 33 -14.90 9.67 -5.68
C ALA A 33 -15.40 10.74 -4.70
N ASP A 34 -15.31 12.02 -5.06
CA ASP A 34 -15.77 13.15 -4.25
C ASP A 34 -17.31 13.15 -4.08
N SER A 35 -18.05 12.60 -5.06
CA SER A 35 -19.52 12.40 -4.96
C SER A 35 -19.93 11.16 -4.16
N GLY A 36 -18.98 10.39 -3.63
CA GLY A 36 -19.24 9.15 -2.87
C GLY A 36 -19.37 7.89 -3.73
N ALA A 37 -19.19 7.98 -5.05
CA ALA A 37 -19.23 6.85 -5.97
C ALA A 37 -17.84 6.19 -6.18
N LEU A 38 -17.11 5.94 -5.09
CA LEU A 38 -15.75 5.39 -5.13
C LEU A 38 -15.63 4.10 -5.95
N LYS A 39 -16.62 3.21 -5.85
CA LYS A 39 -16.60 1.93 -6.60
C LYS A 39 -16.60 2.14 -8.11
N GLU A 40 -17.37 3.12 -8.59
CA GLU A 40 -17.41 3.48 -10.01
C GLU A 40 -16.10 4.15 -10.47
N ALA A 41 -15.55 5.03 -9.63
CA ALA A 41 -14.24 5.63 -9.86
C ALA A 41 -13.14 4.57 -9.97
N LEU A 42 -13.10 3.59 -9.06
CA LEU A 42 -12.14 2.49 -9.10
C LEU A 42 -12.33 1.55 -10.28
N ALA A 43 -13.58 1.30 -10.70
CA ALA A 43 -13.86 0.51 -11.91
C ALA A 43 -13.29 1.20 -13.16
N LEU A 44 -13.50 2.53 -13.27
CA LEU A 44 -12.95 3.33 -14.37
C LEU A 44 -11.41 3.31 -14.37
N LEU A 45 -10.78 3.55 -13.23
CA LEU A 45 -9.31 3.52 -13.10
C LEU A 45 -8.73 2.11 -13.36
N THR A 46 -9.44 1.04 -12.95
CA THR A 46 -9.03 -0.34 -13.21
C THR A 46 -9.07 -0.69 -14.69
N ALA A 47 -10.08 -0.22 -15.42
CA ALA A 47 -10.16 -0.40 -16.87
C ALA A 47 -9.05 0.37 -17.59
N LEU A 48 -8.75 1.57 -17.12
CA LEU A 48 -7.69 2.42 -17.66
C LEU A 48 -6.30 1.83 -17.38
N GLU A 49 -6.06 1.32 -16.17
CA GLU A 49 -4.82 0.61 -15.81
C GLU A 49 -4.55 -0.54 -16.77
N LYS A 50 -5.58 -1.36 -17.07
CA LYS A 50 -5.44 -2.48 -18.01
C LYS A 50 -5.03 -1.99 -19.40
N ARG A 51 -5.60 -0.91 -19.90
CA ARG A 51 -5.26 -0.34 -21.21
C ARG A 51 -3.83 0.19 -21.24
N CYS A 52 -3.40 0.96 -20.23
CA CYS A 52 -2.04 1.47 -20.14
C CYS A 52 -1.00 0.35 -20.02
N ARG A 53 -1.31 -0.69 -19.23
CA ARG A 53 -0.44 -1.84 -19.05
C ARG A 53 -0.26 -2.65 -20.34
N VAL A 54 -1.34 -2.91 -21.06
CA VAL A 54 -1.31 -3.63 -22.35
C VAL A 54 -0.68 -2.76 -23.45
N GLY A 55 -0.98 -1.46 -23.47
CA GLY A 55 -0.41 -0.49 -24.42
C GLY A 55 1.04 -0.08 -24.11
N ASN A 56 1.67 -0.68 -23.09
CA ASN A 56 3.05 -0.42 -22.68
C ASN A 56 3.36 1.06 -22.35
N ASP A 57 2.33 1.84 -22.03
CA ASP A 57 2.47 3.23 -21.56
C ASP A 57 2.72 3.26 -20.04
N THR A 58 3.99 3.15 -19.68
CA THR A 58 4.42 3.10 -18.27
C THR A 58 4.14 4.40 -17.53
N THR A 59 4.24 5.55 -18.20
CA THR A 59 4.05 6.88 -17.59
C THR A 59 2.60 7.07 -17.15
N SER A 60 1.67 6.83 -18.05
CA SER A 60 0.24 6.89 -17.77
C SER A 60 -0.19 5.82 -16.78
N LEU A 61 0.38 4.62 -16.87
CA LEU A 61 0.12 3.54 -15.92
C LEU A 61 0.47 3.94 -14.47
N VAL A 62 1.62 4.57 -14.26
CA VAL A 62 2.04 5.07 -12.94
C VAL A 62 1.03 6.09 -12.40
N LYS A 63 0.62 7.07 -13.21
CA LYS A 63 -0.39 8.07 -12.80
C LYS A 63 -1.71 7.42 -12.38
N VAL A 64 -2.22 6.48 -13.17
CA VAL A 64 -3.48 5.78 -12.88
C VAL A 64 -3.40 4.97 -11.59
N CYS A 65 -2.30 4.25 -11.38
CA CYS A 65 -2.10 3.47 -10.16
C CYS A 65 -2.01 4.36 -8.92
N GLN A 66 -1.29 5.48 -9.00
CA GLN A 66 -1.21 6.44 -7.90
C GLN A 66 -2.56 7.10 -7.61
N ALA A 67 -3.31 7.50 -8.65
CA ALA A 67 -4.65 8.09 -8.49
C ALA A 67 -5.62 7.12 -7.79
N ALA A 68 -5.63 5.84 -8.17
CA ALA A 68 -6.49 4.84 -7.52
C ALA A 68 -6.18 4.68 -6.03
N VAL A 69 -4.90 4.59 -5.67
CA VAL A 69 -4.46 4.48 -4.27
C VAL A 69 -4.79 5.75 -3.48
N GLN A 70 -4.58 6.93 -4.08
CA GLN A 70 -4.87 8.20 -3.43
C GLN A 70 -6.37 8.40 -3.18
N HIS A 71 -7.24 8.09 -4.17
CA HIS A 71 -8.68 8.22 -4.00
C HIS A 71 -9.24 7.30 -2.90
N CYS A 72 -8.73 6.08 -2.76
CA CYS A 72 -9.11 5.20 -1.65
C CYS A 72 -8.75 5.82 -0.29
N LYS A 73 -7.55 6.44 -0.18
CA LYS A 73 -7.14 7.11 1.04
C LYS A 73 -8.02 8.33 1.34
N ASP A 74 -8.26 9.17 0.35
CA ASP A 74 -9.00 10.43 0.51
C ASP A 74 -10.47 10.19 0.90
N CYS A 75 -11.07 9.12 0.36
CA CYS A 75 -12.42 8.68 0.75
C CYS A 75 -12.45 7.91 2.09
N GLY A 76 -11.31 7.60 2.69
CA GLY A 76 -11.24 6.83 3.93
C GLY A 76 -11.65 5.35 3.81
N ASP A 77 -11.79 4.82 2.60
CA ASP A 77 -12.11 3.40 2.37
C ASP A 77 -10.84 2.55 2.38
N PHE A 78 -10.49 2.11 3.58
CA PHE A 78 -9.28 1.37 3.83
C PHE A 78 -9.29 -0.06 3.24
N GLU A 79 -10.46 -0.70 3.18
CA GLU A 79 -10.58 -2.03 2.58
C GLU A 79 -10.34 -1.98 1.08
N SER A 80 -10.93 -1.01 0.40
CA SER A 80 -10.66 -0.76 -1.02
C SER A 80 -9.19 -0.39 -1.27
N LEU A 81 -8.56 0.37 -0.38
CA LEU A 81 -7.13 0.70 -0.46
C LEU A 81 -6.26 -0.56 -0.46
N LEU A 82 -6.44 -1.45 0.51
CA LEU A 82 -5.68 -2.70 0.58
C LEU A 82 -5.94 -3.60 -0.63
N SER A 83 -7.20 -3.70 -1.05
CA SER A 83 -7.59 -4.49 -2.22
C SER A 83 -6.94 -4.00 -3.51
N ILE A 84 -6.94 -2.69 -3.76
CA ILE A 84 -6.32 -2.10 -4.95
C ILE A 84 -4.80 -2.26 -4.93
N LEU A 85 -4.15 -2.07 -3.80
CA LEU A 85 -2.71 -2.28 -3.64
C LEU A 85 -2.33 -3.74 -3.97
N ASP A 86 -3.08 -4.71 -3.46
CA ASP A 86 -2.84 -6.13 -3.74
C ASP A 86 -3.12 -6.47 -5.22
N ILE A 87 -4.29 -6.13 -5.73
CA ILE A 87 -4.69 -6.40 -7.11
C ILE A 87 -3.67 -5.81 -8.11
N PHE A 88 -3.29 -4.55 -7.95
CA PHE A 88 -2.38 -3.90 -8.90
C PHE A 88 -0.95 -4.41 -8.79
N SER A 89 -0.50 -4.84 -7.60
CA SER A 89 0.85 -5.36 -7.40
C SER A 89 1.05 -6.80 -7.88
N THR A 90 -0.03 -7.59 -7.93
CA THR A 90 0.00 -9.01 -8.29
C THR A 90 -0.38 -9.30 -9.75
N ARG A 91 -0.87 -8.30 -10.49
CA ARG A 91 -1.27 -8.48 -11.89
C ARG A 91 -0.13 -8.97 -12.76
N ARG A 92 -0.44 -9.94 -13.63
CA ARG A 92 0.50 -10.42 -14.64
C ARG A 92 0.93 -9.27 -15.56
N SER A 93 2.22 -9.22 -15.87
CA SER A 93 2.85 -8.17 -16.70
C SER A 93 2.74 -6.75 -16.12
N GLN A 94 2.58 -6.62 -14.81
CA GLN A 94 2.62 -5.31 -14.16
C GLN A 94 4.04 -4.72 -14.26
N LYS A 95 4.10 -3.43 -14.50
CA LYS A 95 5.38 -2.72 -14.60
C LYS A 95 5.95 -2.44 -13.20
N SER A 96 7.24 -2.71 -13.02
CA SER A 96 7.93 -2.45 -11.76
C SER A 96 7.85 -0.98 -11.33
N ALA A 97 7.86 -0.06 -12.29
CA ALA A 97 7.70 1.37 -12.03
C ALA A 97 6.34 1.72 -11.39
N ALA A 98 5.25 1.07 -11.83
CA ALA A 98 3.92 1.29 -11.27
C ALA A 98 3.83 0.75 -9.83
N VAL A 99 4.34 -0.46 -9.58
CA VAL A 99 4.37 -1.05 -8.23
C VAL A 99 5.22 -0.19 -7.29
N ARG A 100 6.39 0.25 -7.74
CA ARG A 100 7.26 1.14 -6.97
C ARG A 100 6.57 2.46 -6.64
N ALA A 101 5.90 3.07 -7.59
CA ALA A 101 5.21 4.35 -7.40
C ALA A 101 4.08 4.24 -6.37
N MET A 102 3.31 3.15 -6.37
CA MET A 102 2.27 2.90 -5.36
C MET A 102 2.87 2.72 -3.96
N VAL A 103 3.94 1.93 -3.84
CA VAL A 103 4.60 1.71 -2.55
C VAL A 103 5.19 3.00 -2.02
N LEU A 104 5.90 3.78 -2.84
CA LEU A 104 6.49 5.07 -2.45
C LEU A 104 5.43 6.10 -2.07
N LEU A 105 4.25 6.07 -2.70
CA LEU A 105 3.13 6.95 -2.36
C LEU A 105 2.54 6.59 -0.98
N ALA A 106 2.39 5.30 -0.68
CA ALA A 106 1.76 4.85 0.56
C ALA A 106 2.72 4.81 1.77
N MET A 107 4.03 4.72 1.55
CA MET A 107 5.01 4.64 2.63
C MET A 107 4.97 5.80 3.62
N PRO A 108 4.90 7.08 3.22
CA PRO A 108 4.85 8.20 4.16
C PRO A 108 3.64 8.17 5.11
N TRP A 109 2.59 7.45 4.77
CA TRP A 109 1.41 7.31 5.63
C TRP A 109 1.63 6.39 6.82
N VAL A 110 2.64 5.55 6.77
CA VAL A 110 2.90 4.50 7.77
C VAL A 110 4.30 4.52 8.36
N VAL A 111 5.30 5.05 7.64
CA VAL A 111 6.71 5.05 8.05
C VAL A 111 7.34 6.42 7.84
N GLU A 112 7.84 7.00 8.92
CA GLU A 112 8.63 8.21 8.93
C GLU A 112 9.99 7.92 9.59
N ASP A 113 11.09 8.31 8.97
CA ASP A 113 12.47 8.11 9.47
C ASP A 113 12.77 6.69 10.00
N ASN A 114 12.28 5.66 9.30
CA ASN A 114 12.40 4.24 9.66
C ASN A 114 11.64 3.79 10.91
N ALA A 115 10.74 4.60 11.43
CA ALA A 115 9.83 4.29 12.52
C ALA A 115 8.37 4.37 12.04
N PRO A 116 7.43 3.71 12.74
CA PRO A 116 6.01 3.89 12.45
C PRO A 116 5.59 5.34 12.71
N VAL A 117 4.81 5.92 11.80
CA VAL A 117 4.23 7.26 12.01
C VAL A 117 3.33 7.23 13.23
N THR A 118 3.52 8.17 14.14
CA THR A 118 2.72 8.29 15.39
C THR A 118 1.50 9.18 15.21
N THR A 119 1.60 10.17 14.32
CA THR A 119 0.54 11.12 14.00
C THR A 119 0.12 10.94 12.54
N SER A 120 -0.83 10.07 12.27
CA SER A 120 -1.40 9.90 10.94
C SER A 120 -2.93 9.97 10.99
N ASP A 121 -3.54 10.35 9.87
CA ASP A 121 -4.99 10.33 9.70
C ASP A 121 -5.58 8.91 9.76
N LEU A 122 -4.72 7.89 9.71
CA LEU A 122 -5.09 6.49 9.80
C LEU A 122 -5.17 6.03 11.26
N SER A 123 -6.17 5.21 11.59
CA SER A 123 -6.20 4.53 12.88
C SER A 123 -4.96 3.63 13.05
N VAL A 124 -4.56 3.39 14.30
CA VAL A 124 -3.40 2.53 14.60
C VAL A 124 -3.54 1.14 13.96
N GLU A 125 -4.74 0.56 14.02
CA GLU A 125 -5.03 -0.74 13.42
C GLU A 125 -4.88 -0.73 11.89
N ASN A 126 -5.42 0.29 11.23
CA ASN A 126 -5.33 0.43 9.78
C ASN A 126 -3.90 0.69 9.32
N ARG A 127 -3.15 1.51 10.06
CA ARG A 127 -1.73 1.75 9.82
C ARG A 127 -0.93 0.43 9.89
N ASP A 128 -1.14 -0.36 10.94
CA ASP A 128 -0.43 -1.62 11.15
C ASP A 128 -0.76 -2.64 10.06
N LYS A 129 -2.03 -2.72 9.63
CA LYS A 129 -2.45 -3.54 8.48
C LYS A 129 -1.77 -3.08 7.19
N LEU A 130 -1.67 -1.77 6.97
CA LEU A 130 -1.04 -1.22 5.76
C LEU A 130 0.47 -1.49 5.72
N VAL A 131 1.17 -1.41 6.87
CA VAL A 131 2.59 -1.79 6.97
C VAL A 131 2.79 -3.24 6.55
N VAL A 132 1.94 -4.16 7.03
CA VAL A 132 2.00 -5.58 6.67
C VAL A 132 1.74 -5.77 5.18
N ALA A 133 0.69 -5.17 4.64
CA ALA A 133 0.35 -5.27 3.22
C ALA A 133 1.47 -4.74 2.30
N LEU A 134 2.03 -3.57 2.61
CA LEU A 134 3.15 -3.00 1.84
C LEU A 134 4.40 -3.88 1.92
N ARG A 135 4.70 -4.45 3.09
CA ARG A 135 5.82 -5.38 3.25
C ARG A 135 5.62 -6.64 2.40
N ASP A 136 4.41 -7.18 2.35
CA ASP A 136 4.09 -8.37 1.56
C ASP A 136 4.15 -8.08 0.06
N ILE A 137 3.67 -6.92 -0.38
CA ILE A 137 3.81 -6.43 -1.76
C ILE A 137 5.28 -6.31 -2.18
N THR A 138 6.16 -5.87 -1.28
CA THR A 138 7.61 -5.73 -1.57
C THR A 138 8.37 -7.05 -1.56
N ASN A 139 7.74 -8.15 -1.11
CA ASN A 139 8.39 -9.44 -1.01
C ASN A 139 8.86 -9.96 -2.38
N GLY A 140 10.13 -10.39 -2.44
CA GLY A 140 10.75 -10.92 -3.66
C GLY A 140 11.01 -9.89 -4.77
N LYS A 141 10.81 -8.60 -4.51
CA LYS A 141 11.03 -7.52 -5.49
C LYS A 141 12.32 -6.77 -5.17
N LEU A 142 13.42 -7.12 -5.86
CA LEU A 142 14.75 -6.53 -5.65
C LEU A 142 14.75 -4.99 -5.78
N PHE A 143 13.93 -4.45 -6.67
CA PHE A 143 13.82 -3.00 -6.87
C PHE A 143 13.12 -2.25 -5.74
N LEU A 144 12.61 -2.97 -4.71
CA LEU A 144 11.96 -2.43 -3.50
C LEU A 144 12.63 -2.90 -2.20
N GLU A 145 13.87 -3.38 -2.27
CA GLU A 145 14.54 -3.96 -1.08
C GLU A 145 14.80 -2.90 0.00
N ALA A 146 15.12 -1.68 -0.39
CA ALA A 146 15.31 -0.58 0.57
C ALA A 146 14.00 -0.24 1.30
N GLU A 147 12.90 -0.14 0.56
CA GLU A 147 11.57 0.11 1.10
C GLU A 147 11.12 -1.04 2.00
N ARG A 148 11.38 -2.27 1.59
CA ARG A 148 11.10 -3.47 2.39
C ARG A 148 11.86 -3.49 3.72
N ALA A 149 13.14 -3.10 3.71
CA ALA A 149 13.95 -3.02 4.93
C ALA A 149 13.34 -1.99 5.93
N ARG A 150 12.90 -0.82 5.43
CA ARG A 150 12.23 0.21 6.24
C ARG A 150 10.91 -0.29 6.83
N LEU A 151 10.06 -0.92 6.01
CA LEU A 151 8.79 -1.51 6.44
C LEU A 151 8.99 -2.64 7.46
N THR A 152 9.99 -3.48 7.28
CA THR A 152 10.33 -4.57 8.22
C THR A 152 10.77 -4.01 9.57
N ARG A 153 11.56 -2.94 9.58
CA ARG A 153 11.96 -2.25 10.82
C ARG A 153 10.75 -1.65 11.54
N ALA A 154 9.88 -0.94 10.82
CA ALA A 154 8.67 -0.37 11.37
C ALA A 154 7.76 -1.44 11.98
N LEU A 155 7.56 -2.57 11.28
CA LEU A 155 6.79 -3.69 11.79
C LEU A 155 7.39 -4.31 13.05
N ALA A 156 8.73 -4.44 13.12
CA ALA A 156 9.40 -4.92 14.32
C ALA A 156 9.15 -4.00 15.51
N THR A 157 9.23 -2.67 15.31
CA THR A 157 8.92 -1.68 16.33
C THR A 157 7.48 -1.79 16.81
N ILE A 158 6.50 -1.90 15.90
CA ILE A 158 5.09 -2.09 16.23
C ILE A 158 4.90 -3.34 17.11
N LYS A 159 5.48 -4.48 16.71
CA LYS A 159 5.36 -5.73 17.46
C LYS A 159 5.99 -5.64 18.85
N VAL A 160 7.14 -5.02 18.96
CA VAL A 160 7.81 -4.79 20.26
C VAL A 160 6.93 -3.90 21.16
N CYS A 161 6.39 -2.80 20.65
CA CYS A 161 5.47 -1.94 21.40
C CYS A 161 4.22 -2.71 21.87
N HIS A 162 3.60 -3.51 21.02
CA HIS A 162 2.46 -4.35 21.41
C HIS A 162 2.83 -5.35 22.52
N MET A 163 3.99 -5.97 22.43
CA MET A 163 4.46 -6.90 23.45
C MET A 163 4.70 -6.19 24.79
N TYR A 164 5.28 -4.99 24.81
CA TYR A 164 5.45 -4.21 26.02
C TYR A 164 4.10 -3.81 26.65
N ILE A 165 3.15 -3.35 25.85
CA ILE A 165 1.80 -3.00 26.32
C ILE A 165 1.13 -4.22 26.96
N LEU A 166 1.14 -5.38 26.31
CA LEU A 166 0.60 -6.62 26.88
C LEU A 166 1.28 -7.00 28.19
N PHE A 167 2.60 -6.92 28.26
CA PHE A 167 3.35 -7.19 29.49
C PHE A 167 2.95 -6.26 30.63
N TYR A 168 2.86 -4.95 30.36
CA TYR A 168 2.44 -3.98 31.38
C TYR A 168 1.00 -4.19 31.83
N VAL A 169 0.08 -4.48 30.92
CA VAL A 169 -1.32 -4.74 31.27
C VAL A 169 -1.44 -6.02 32.11
N THR A 170 -0.77 -7.09 31.74
CA THR A 170 -0.79 -8.33 32.52
C THR A 170 -0.15 -8.17 33.88
N PHE A 171 0.99 -7.47 33.97
CA PHE A 171 1.67 -7.19 35.23
C PHE A 171 0.82 -6.31 36.14
N ALA A 172 0.20 -5.25 35.61
CA ALA A 172 -0.69 -4.38 36.37
C ALA A 172 -1.93 -5.15 36.89
N CYS A 173 -2.53 -6.00 36.07
CA CYS A 173 -3.65 -6.84 36.49
C CYS A 173 -3.26 -7.84 37.58
N THR A 174 -2.11 -8.50 37.48
CA THR A 174 -1.65 -9.45 38.50
C THR A 174 -1.27 -8.74 39.82
N SER A 175 -0.64 -7.58 39.74
CA SER A 175 -0.34 -6.75 40.91
C SER A 175 -1.62 -6.28 41.61
N TRP A 176 -2.62 -5.84 40.84
CA TRP A 176 -3.92 -5.40 41.38
C TRP A 176 -4.71 -6.52 42.04
N THR A 177 -4.73 -7.71 41.46
CA THR A 177 -5.39 -8.89 42.06
C THR A 177 -4.71 -9.33 43.35
N SER A 178 -3.36 -9.30 43.40
CA SER A 178 -2.58 -9.60 44.61
C SER A 178 -2.84 -8.58 45.71
N PHE A 179 -2.95 -7.31 45.38
CA PHE A 179 -3.28 -6.23 46.35
C PHE A 179 -4.71 -6.38 46.88
N LYS A 180 -5.67 -6.69 46.02
CA LYS A 180 -7.07 -6.90 46.42
C LYS A 180 -7.23 -8.10 47.36
N LEU A 181 -6.53 -9.21 47.08
CA LEU A 181 -6.50 -10.37 47.99
C LEU A 181 -5.92 -10.07 49.38
N LYS A 182 -4.88 -9.26 49.45
CA LYS A 182 -4.31 -8.82 50.76
C LYS A 182 -5.29 -7.92 51.54
N LEU A 183 -5.99 -7.01 50.84
CA LEU A 183 -6.99 -6.14 51.48
C LEU A 183 -8.17 -6.95 52.10
N THR A 184 -8.65 -7.97 51.38
CA THR A 184 -9.73 -8.81 51.90
C THR A 184 -9.30 -9.63 53.10
N GLN A 185 -8.03 -10.04 53.20
CA GLN A 185 -7.51 -10.71 54.42
C GLN A 185 -7.46 -9.77 55.63
N TYR A 186 -7.20 -8.48 55.43
CA TYR A 186 -7.18 -7.49 56.55
C TYR A 186 -8.57 -7.03 56.98
N THR A 187 -9.61 -7.18 56.17
CA THR A 187 -11.00 -6.79 56.50
C THR A 187 -11.82 -7.94 57.11
N SER A 188 -11.25 -9.18 57.19
CA SER A 188 -11.88 -10.34 57.79
C SER A 188 -11.37 -10.69 59.20
N LEU A 189 -10.58 -9.83 59.80
CA LEU A 189 -10.19 -9.84 61.23
C LEU A 189 -10.91 -8.72 62.00
#